data_ea088716a18e5a58d1b42ff8cad3f5f8
#
_entry.id   ea088716a18e5a58d1b42ff8cad3f5f8
#
_cell.length_a   1.000
_cell.length_b   1.000
_cell.length_c   1.000
_cell.angle_alpha   90.00
_cell.angle_beta   90.00
_cell.angle_gamma   90.00
#
_symmetry.space_group_name_H-M   'P 1'
#
loop_
_entity.id
_entity.type
_entity.pdbx_description
1 polymer ?
#
loop_
_entity_poly.entity_id
_entity_poly.type
_entity_poly.pdbx_seq_one_letter_code
_entity_poly.pdbx_strand_id
1 'polypeptide(L)'
;MTWFDYSLEPKSDIAFIDMKSFYASVECVDRGLHPLKTSLCVMSRADNSTGLILASSPMFKKVFGKSNVGRSYDLPFDVKTRKFSYYNARKQGLPTTIDYVNYIEEWAKSTVIVPPRMDTYIAVNMDIQKIFQDFAAPDDIYPYSIDEGFIDLTSSLNYFVPDKSISRKDKLDIISAAIQKKIWRKTGIYSTVGMSNANPY
;
A
#
# COMPACT_ATOMS: atom_id res chain seq x y z
N MET A 1 -11.16 -6.50 -40.09
CA MET A 1 -11.01 -6.59 -38.65
C MET A 1 -10.26 -7.87 -38.35
N THR A 2 -8.97 -7.76 -37.98
CA THR A 2 -8.19 -8.93 -37.55
C THR A 2 -8.66 -9.27 -36.14
N TRP A 3 -9.33 -10.43 -36.02
CA TRP A 3 -9.69 -10.95 -34.72
C TRP A 3 -8.41 -11.34 -33.99
N PHE A 4 -8.20 -10.82 -32.78
CA PHE A 4 -7.13 -11.28 -31.91
C PHE A 4 -7.38 -12.74 -31.53
N ASP A 5 -6.44 -13.62 -31.88
CA ASP A 5 -6.50 -15.03 -31.48
C ASP A 5 -5.83 -15.19 -30.10
N TYR A 6 -6.63 -15.10 -29.05
CA TYR A 6 -6.20 -15.29 -27.66
C TYR A 6 -5.63 -16.68 -27.35
N SER A 7 -5.79 -17.65 -28.26
CA SER A 7 -5.19 -18.98 -28.08
C SER A 7 -3.67 -18.98 -28.27
N LEU A 8 -3.14 -17.95 -28.91
CA LEU A 8 -1.70 -17.75 -29.13
C LEU A 8 -1.00 -17.00 -28.00
N GLU A 9 -1.76 -16.44 -27.05
CA GLU A 9 -1.16 -15.75 -25.92
C GLU A 9 -0.59 -16.72 -24.89
N PRO A 10 0.53 -16.34 -24.21
CA PRO A 10 1.09 -17.12 -23.13
C PRO A 10 0.05 -17.31 -22.01
N LYS A 11 -0.16 -18.54 -21.59
CA LYS A 11 -1.05 -18.87 -20.46
C LYS A 11 -0.26 -18.79 -19.16
N SER A 12 0.01 -17.58 -18.69
CA SER A 12 0.71 -17.33 -17.45
C SER A 12 -0.29 -17.09 -16.30
N ASP A 13 0.09 -17.51 -15.10
CA ASP A 13 -0.66 -17.25 -13.86
C ASP A 13 0.12 -16.22 -13.03
N ILE A 14 -0.31 -14.98 -13.13
CA ILE A 14 0.38 -13.84 -12.56
C ILE A 14 -0.35 -13.35 -11.33
N ALA A 15 0.39 -13.13 -10.24
CA ALA A 15 -0.05 -12.38 -9.07
C ALA A 15 0.66 -11.02 -9.05
N PHE A 16 -0.09 -9.93 -9.10
CA PHE A 16 0.40 -8.58 -8.88
C PHE A 16 0.14 -8.20 -7.41
N ILE A 17 1.19 -7.90 -6.67
CA ILE A 17 1.13 -7.68 -5.22
C ILE A 17 1.52 -6.23 -4.93
N ASP A 18 0.66 -5.52 -4.20
CA ASP A 18 0.83 -4.13 -3.80
C ASP A 18 0.70 -4.00 -2.27
N MET A 19 1.68 -3.37 -1.64
CA MET A 19 1.69 -3.14 -0.19
C MET A 19 0.82 -1.96 0.19
N LYS A 20 -0.10 -2.16 1.10
CA LYS A 20 -1.07 -1.15 1.51
C LYS A 20 -0.40 0.03 2.21
N SER A 21 -0.36 1.20 1.54
CA SER A 21 0.25 2.43 2.07
C SER A 21 1.65 2.17 2.68
N PHE A 22 2.56 1.64 1.89
CA PHE A 22 3.79 0.96 2.33
C PHE A 22 4.58 1.73 3.38
N TYR A 23 5.05 2.94 3.09
CA TYR A 23 5.86 3.71 4.04
C TYR A 23 5.12 3.98 5.35
N ALA A 24 3.84 4.35 5.27
CA ALA A 24 3.02 4.57 6.45
C ALA A 24 2.80 3.28 7.26
N SER A 25 2.66 2.14 6.58
CA SER A 25 2.53 0.83 7.22
C SER A 25 3.81 0.42 7.93
N VAL A 26 4.98 0.60 7.30
CA VAL A 26 6.29 0.37 7.95
C VAL A 26 6.44 1.21 9.20
N GLU A 27 6.12 2.50 9.12
CA GLU A 27 6.21 3.41 10.27
C GLU A 27 5.24 3.05 11.40
N CYS A 28 4.04 2.56 11.07
CA CYS A 28 3.10 2.07 12.08
C CYS A 28 3.64 0.82 12.78
N VAL A 29 4.05 -0.20 12.03
CA VAL A 29 4.54 -1.46 12.58
C VAL A 29 5.75 -1.24 13.49
N ASP A 30 6.70 -0.45 13.04
CA ASP A 30 7.94 -0.16 13.79
C ASP A 30 7.68 0.55 15.13
N ARG A 31 6.55 1.23 15.25
CA ARG A 31 6.08 1.89 16.48
C ARG A 31 5.09 1.08 17.30
N GLY A 32 4.81 -0.17 16.91
CA GLY A 32 3.80 -0.99 17.56
C GLY A 32 2.36 -0.53 17.33
N LEU A 33 2.13 0.26 16.27
CA LEU A 33 0.82 0.78 15.89
C LEU A 33 0.18 -0.09 14.80
N HIS A 34 -1.15 -0.13 14.77
CA HIS A 34 -1.88 -0.93 13.79
C HIS A 34 -2.00 -0.17 12.46
N PRO A 35 -1.43 -0.66 11.32
CA PRO A 35 -1.37 0.07 10.05
C PRO A 35 -2.72 0.50 9.49
N LEU A 36 -3.78 -0.29 9.68
CA LEU A 36 -5.11 0.02 9.15
C LEU A 36 -5.96 0.89 10.08
N LYS A 37 -5.61 0.98 11.38
CA LYS A 37 -6.41 1.67 12.40
C LYS A 37 -5.79 2.97 12.89
N THR A 38 -4.50 3.21 12.58
CA THR A 38 -3.79 4.40 13.03
C THR A 38 -3.77 5.44 11.92
N SER A 39 -4.11 6.69 12.25
CA SER A 39 -3.91 7.83 11.35
C SER A 39 -2.43 8.25 11.42
N LEU A 40 -1.69 7.99 10.34
CA LEU A 40 -0.28 8.31 10.23
C LEU A 40 0.06 8.84 8.85
N CYS A 41 0.92 9.85 8.81
CA CYS A 41 1.40 10.51 7.60
C CYS A 41 2.93 10.57 7.61
N VAL A 42 3.56 10.14 6.51
CA VAL A 42 5.00 10.31 6.27
C VAL A 42 5.20 11.58 5.45
N MET A 43 5.95 12.52 5.99
CA MET A 43 6.12 13.86 5.41
C MET A 43 7.58 14.28 5.38
N SER A 44 8.05 14.74 4.23
CA SER A 44 9.47 15.09 4.01
C SER A 44 9.98 16.26 4.85
N ARG A 45 9.12 17.05 5.42
CA ARG A 45 9.43 18.16 6.35
C ARG A 45 8.31 18.25 7.34
N ALA A 46 8.31 17.34 8.29
CA ALA A 46 7.24 17.21 9.29
C ALA A 46 7.10 18.43 10.22
N ASP A 47 8.09 19.32 10.18
CA ASP A 47 8.20 20.52 11.04
C ASP A 47 7.69 21.81 10.38
N ASN A 48 7.35 21.79 9.08
CA ASN A 48 6.92 23.00 8.39
C ASN A 48 5.77 22.78 7.38
N SER A 49 5.21 23.91 6.94
CA SER A 49 4.05 23.95 6.04
C SER A 49 4.34 23.61 4.56
N THR A 50 5.60 23.34 4.22
CA THR A 50 6.02 23.06 2.84
C THR A 50 6.38 21.59 2.60
N GLY A 51 6.17 20.73 3.59
CA GLY A 51 6.48 19.31 3.50
C GLY A 51 5.70 18.59 2.41
N LEU A 52 6.37 17.67 1.71
CA LEU A 52 5.77 16.76 0.76
C LEU A 52 5.24 15.53 1.51
N ILE A 53 3.99 15.16 1.30
CA ILE A 53 3.40 13.94 1.85
C ILE A 53 3.76 12.79 0.92
N LEU A 54 4.61 11.89 1.41
CA LEU A 54 5.09 10.74 0.66
C LEU A 54 4.15 9.54 0.76
N ALA A 55 3.55 9.36 1.93
CA ALA A 55 2.56 8.32 2.17
C ALA A 55 1.64 8.68 3.34
N SER A 56 0.45 8.13 3.32
CA SER A 56 -0.51 8.22 4.42
C SER A 56 -1.22 6.90 4.63
N SER A 57 -1.53 6.58 5.89
CA SER A 57 -2.20 5.35 6.26
C SER A 57 -3.64 5.30 5.74
N PRO A 58 -4.25 4.11 5.62
CA PRO A 58 -5.65 3.98 5.22
C PRO A 58 -6.60 4.76 6.13
N MET A 59 -6.35 4.78 7.44
CA MET A 59 -7.17 5.54 8.38
C MET A 59 -7.06 7.05 8.15
N PHE A 60 -5.85 7.56 7.88
CA PHE A 60 -5.63 8.96 7.51
C PHE A 60 -6.48 9.34 6.29
N LYS A 61 -6.40 8.54 5.23
CA LYS A 61 -7.18 8.76 3.99
C LYS A 61 -8.68 8.71 4.23
N LYS A 62 -9.14 7.76 5.06
CA LYS A 62 -10.56 7.59 5.40
C LYS A 62 -11.11 8.80 6.16
N VAL A 63 -10.39 9.28 7.18
CA VAL A 63 -10.83 10.42 8.00
C VAL A 63 -10.81 11.72 7.19
N PHE A 64 -9.76 11.93 6.39
CA PHE A 64 -9.68 13.11 5.54
C PHE A 64 -10.63 13.07 4.35
N GLY A 65 -11.06 11.89 3.92
CA GLY A 65 -11.94 11.70 2.76
C GLY A 65 -11.26 11.93 1.41
N LYS A 66 -9.93 12.02 1.36
CA LYS A 66 -9.13 12.16 0.14
C LYS A 66 -8.10 11.04 0.05
N SER A 67 -8.01 10.41 -1.13
CA SER A 67 -7.05 9.33 -1.38
C SER A 67 -5.61 9.82 -1.56
N ASN A 68 -5.45 11.02 -2.12
CA ASN A 68 -4.15 11.62 -2.41
C ASN A 68 -4.06 13.00 -1.78
N VAL A 69 -3.00 13.20 -1.00
CA VAL A 69 -2.63 14.49 -0.41
C VAL A 69 -1.18 14.73 -0.81
N GLY A 70 -0.92 15.80 -1.56
CA GLY A 70 0.41 16.04 -2.11
C GLY A 70 1.34 16.76 -1.14
N ARG A 71 0.83 17.74 -0.43
CA ARG A 71 1.64 18.61 0.43
C ARG A 71 0.94 18.94 1.75
N SER A 72 1.72 19.36 2.73
CA SER A 72 1.21 19.75 4.05
C SER A 72 0.18 20.87 4.00
N TYR A 73 0.30 21.83 3.06
CA TYR A 73 -0.70 22.90 2.89
C TYR A 73 -2.02 22.42 2.25
N ASP A 74 -2.10 21.18 1.78
CA ASP A 74 -3.36 20.56 1.35
C ASP A 74 -4.15 20.03 2.54
N LEU A 75 -3.54 19.98 3.73
CA LEU A 75 -4.23 19.60 4.95
C LEU A 75 -5.04 20.76 5.53
N PRO A 76 -6.23 20.50 6.09
CA PRO A 76 -7.05 21.55 6.71
C PRO A 76 -6.56 21.97 8.11
N PHE A 77 -5.35 21.58 8.48
CA PHE A 77 -4.72 21.95 9.76
C PHE A 77 -3.24 22.27 9.58
N ASP A 78 -2.71 23.04 10.48
CA ASP A 78 -1.27 23.30 10.57
C ASP A 78 -0.56 22.11 11.22
N VAL A 79 0.46 21.57 10.53
CA VAL A 79 1.14 20.33 10.95
C VAL A 79 1.93 20.47 12.25
N LYS A 80 2.36 21.68 12.62
CA LYS A 80 3.12 21.97 13.83
C LYS A 80 2.20 22.23 15.03
N THR A 81 1.25 23.13 14.85
CA THR A 81 0.34 23.55 15.94
C THR A 81 -0.85 22.61 16.11
N ARG A 82 -1.16 21.81 15.10
CA ARG A 82 -2.33 20.94 15.04
C ARG A 82 -3.67 21.68 15.07
N LYS A 83 -3.63 22.99 14.84
CA LYS A 83 -4.79 23.86 14.78
C LYS A 83 -5.38 23.89 13.38
N PHE A 84 -6.71 24.06 13.31
CA PHE A 84 -7.42 24.18 12.04
C PHE A 84 -6.89 25.38 11.23
N SER A 85 -6.67 25.14 9.93
CA SER A 85 -6.22 26.18 8.99
C SER A 85 -7.39 26.63 8.12
N TYR A 86 -8.00 27.75 8.48
CA TYR A 86 -9.08 28.36 7.69
C TYR A 86 -8.63 28.71 6.26
N TYR A 87 -7.37 29.13 6.09
CA TYR A 87 -6.82 29.42 4.77
C TYR A 87 -6.77 28.18 3.89
N ASN A 88 -6.18 27.09 4.38
CA ASN A 88 -6.07 25.83 3.63
C ASN A 88 -7.46 25.23 3.35
N ALA A 89 -8.34 25.26 4.35
CA ALA A 89 -9.70 24.73 4.20
C ALA A 89 -10.48 25.46 3.11
N ARG A 90 -10.46 26.80 3.10
CA ARG A 90 -11.12 27.61 2.07
C ARG A 90 -10.56 27.36 0.68
N LYS A 91 -9.23 27.29 0.56
CA LYS A 91 -8.56 26.99 -0.71
C LYS A 91 -8.97 25.62 -1.29
N GLN A 92 -9.30 24.68 -0.42
CA GLN A 92 -9.71 23.32 -0.77
C GLN A 92 -11.24 23.15 -0.89
N GLY A 93 -12.01 24.19 -0.67
CA GLY A 93 -13.48 24.13 -0.64
C GLY A 93 -14.05 23.29 0.51
N LEU A 94 -13.30 23.17 1.61
CA LEU A 94 -13.73 22.41 2.79
C LEU A 94 -14.61 23.25 3.71
N PRO A 95 -15.51 22.62 4.50
CA PRO A 95 -16.34 23.32 5.46
C PRO A 95 -15.52 24.08 6.52
N THR A 96 -16.10 25.15 7.03
CA THR A 96 -15.50 25.96 8.13
C THR A 96 -16.47 26.09 9.32
N THR A 97 -17.45 25.19 9.41
CA THR A 97 -18.39 25.11 10.53
C THR A 97 -17.66 24.67 11.80
N ILE A 98 -18.17 25.04 12.98
CA ILE A 98 -17.55 24.70 14.25
C ILE A 98 -17.41 23.19 14.46
N ASP A 99 -18.37 22.40 14.03
CA ASP A 99 -18.34 20.94 14.13
C ASP A 99 -17.22 20.35 13.27
N TYR A 100 -17.05 20.86 12.04
CA TYR A 100 -15.98 20.42 11.16
C TYR A 100 -14.60 20.84 11.68
N VAL A 101 -14.47 22.06 12.20
CA VAL A 101 -13.24 22.55 12.84
C VAL A 101 -12.84 21.64 14.00
N ASN A 102 -13.76 21.34 14.90
CA ASN A 102 -13.51 20.45 16.04
C ASN A 102 -13.10 19.04 15.57
N TYR A 103 -13.82 18.47 14.61
CA TYR A 103 -13.52 17.17 14.03
C TYR A 103 -12.07 17.13 13.47
N ILE A 104 -11.68 18.14 12.71
CA ILE A 104 -10.33 18.22 12.12
C ILE A 104 -9.26 18.42 13.19
N GLU A 105 -9.49 19.23 14.21
CA GLU A 105 -8.51 19.42 15.29
C GLU A 105 -8.33 18.16 16.15
N GLU A 106 -9.39 17.40 16.41
CA GLU A 106 -9.30 16.10 17.07
C GLU A 106 -8.50 15.09 16.23
N TRP A 107 -8.81 15.02 14.94
CA TRP A 107 -8.05 14.19 14.01
C TRP A 107 -6.58 14.61 13.94
N ALA A 108 -6.28 15.91 13.82
CA ALA A 108 -4.92 16.42 13.76
C ALA A 108 -4.12 16.06 15.02
N LYS A 109 -4.73 16.14 16.21
CA LYS A 109 -4.09 15.76 17.48
C LYS A 109 -3.80 14.26 17.57
N SER A 110 -4.68 13.43 17.03
CA SER A 110 -4.53 11.97 17.03
C SER A 110 -3.63 11.44 15.91
N THR A 111 -3.33 12.27 14.90
CA THR A 111 -2.54 11.86 13.73
C THR A 111 -1.04 11.91 14.03
N VAL A 112 -0.37 10.82 13.76
CA VAL A 112 1.09 10.72 13.86
C VAL A 112 1.71 11.24 12.55
N ILE A 113 2.61 12.22 12.64
CA ILE A 113 3.35 12.76 11.49
C ILE A 113 4.82 12.48 11.72
N VAL A 114 5.47 11.82 10.76
CA VAL A 114 6.85 11.36 10.87
C VAL A 114 7.65 11.69 9.61
N PRO A 115 8.97 11.91 9.73
CA PRO A 115 9.85 12.04 8.57
C PRO A 115 10.06 10.67 7.90
N PRO A 116 10.41 10.64 6.59
CA PRO A 116 10.70 9.39 5.90
C PRO A 116 12.03 8.78 6.36
N ARG A 117 12.09 7.45 6.37
CA ARG A 117 13.28 6.64 6.66
C ARG A 117 13.52 5.65 5.52
N MET A 118 14.07 6.15 4.41
CA MET A 118 14.19 5.37 3.16
C MET A 118 14.99 4.08 3.33
N ASP A 119 16.07 4.09 4.11
CA ASP A 119 16.88 2.88 4.38
C ASP A 119 16.04 1.78 5.05
N THR A 120 15.15 2.16 5.98
CA THR A 120 14.22 1.24 6.63
C THR A 120 13.23 0.66 5.63
N TYR A 121 12.69 1.47 4.73
CA TYR A 121 11.73 1.02 3.72
C TYR A 121 12.37 0.06 2.73
N ILE A 122 13.60 0.35 2.31
CA ILE A 122 14.39 -0.54 1.45
C ILE A 122 14.65 -1.88 2.15
N ALA A 123 15.03 -1.87 3.42
CA ALA A 123 15.28 -3.10 4.19
C ALA A 123 14.01 -3.97 4.28
N VAL A 124 12.86 -3.37 4.57
CA VAL A 124 11.57 -4.09 4.61
C VAL A 124 11.18 -4.62 3.23
N ASN A 125 11.39 -3.85 2.17
CA ASN A 125 11.18 -4.32 0.80
C ASN A 125 12.04 -5.56 0.50
N MET A 126 13.33 -5.54 0.85
CA MET A 126 14.23 -6.68 0.65
C MET A 126 13.72 -7.94 1.38
N ASP A 127 13.18 -7.80 2.57
CA ASP A 127 12.58 -8.92 3.29
C ASP A 127 11.30 -9.45 2.62
N ILE A 128 10.49 -8.57 2.03
CA ILE A 128 9.32 -8.96 1.23
C ILE A 128 9.77 -9.70 -0.04
N GLN A 129 10.80 -9.23 -0.72
CA GLN A 129 11.36 -9.92 -1.90
C GLN A 129 11.85 -11.33 -1.56
N LYS A 130 12.47 -11.54 -0.40
CA LYS A 130 12.83 -12.88 0.09
C LYS A 130 11.59 -13.76 0.30
N ILE A 131 10.48 -13.19 0.78
CA ILE A 131 9.23 -13.93 0.93
C ILE A 131 8.71 -14.40 -0.45
N PHE A 132 8.80 -13.58 -1.49
CA PHE A 132 8.42 -13.99 -2.84
C PHE A 132 9.23 -15.18 -3.36
N GLN A 133 10.54 -15.23 -3.04
CA GLN A 133 11.41 -16.36 -3.39
C GLN A 133 11.04 -17.67 -2.72
N ASP A 134 10.24 -17.66 -1.67
CA ASP A 134 9.67 -18.88 -1.09
C ASP A 134 8.57 -19.50 -1.97
N PHE A 135 8.04 -18.76 -2.95
CA PHE A 135 6.91 -19.16 -3.79
C PHE A 135 7.24 -19.27 -5.27
N ALA A 136 8.29 -18.60 -5.74
CA ALA A 136 8.71 -18.59 -7.14
C ALA A 136 10.22 -18.48 -7.27
N ALA A 137 10.74 -18.90 -8.42
CA ALA A 137 12.15 -18.70 -8.75
C ALA A 137 12.47 -17.19 -8.90
N PRO A 138 13.72 -16.77 -8.69
CA PRO A 138 14.11 -15.36 -8.85
C PRO A 138 13.75 -14.77 -10.22
N ASP A 139 13.87 -15.55 -11.29
CA ASP A 139 13.56 -15.13 -12.66
C ASP A 139 12.06 -14.95 -12.93
N ASP A 140 11.21 -15.46 -12.04
CA ASP A 140 9.74 -15.34 -12.10
C ASP A 140 9.22 -14.19 -11.22
N ILE A 141 10.11 -13.41 -10.60
CA ILE A 141 9.78 -12.30 -9.70
C ILE A 141 10.20 -10.99 -10.35
N TYR A 142 9.24 -10.10 -10.55
CA TYR A 142 9.43 -8.83 -11.26
C TYR A 142 9.08 -7.65 -10.36
N PRO A 143 10.04 -7.06 -9.63
CA PRO A 143 9.82 -5.84 -8.86
C PRO A 143 9.48 -4.69 -9.81
N TYR A 144 8.34 -4.03 -9.56
CA TYR A 144 7.90 -2.88 -10.35
C TYR A 144 8.24 -1.56 -9.62
N SER A 145 8.02 -1.53 -8.32
CA SER A 145 8.43 -0.43 -7.44
C SER A 145 8.84 -0.97 -6.06
N ILE A 146 9.08 -0.07 -5.10
CA ILE A 146 9.47 -0.45 -3.74
C ILE A 146 8.34 -1.17 -2.97
N ASP A 147 7.11 -0.97 -3.36
CA ASP A 147 5.91 -1.48 -2.67
C ASP A 147 5.03 -2.37 -3.54
N GLU A 148 5.38 -2.57 -4.80
CA GLU A 148 4.61 -3.39 -5.73
C GLU A 148 5.49 -4.19 -6.68
N GLY A 149 4.97 -5.32 -7.09
CA GLY A 149 5.62 -6.21 -8.05
C GLY A 149 4.69 -7.32 -8.49
N PHE A 150 5.08 -8.04 -9.51
CA PHE A 150 4.33 -9.22 -9.92
C PHE A 150 5.21 -10.47 -9.92
N ILE A 151 4.55 -11.60 -9.76
CA ILE A 151 5.16 -12.93 -9.67
C ILE A 151 4.46 -13.83 -10.67
N ASP A 152 5.24 -14.44 -11.54
CA ASP A 152 4.74 -15.54 -12.37
C ASP A 152 4.72 -16.83 -11.54
N LEU A 153 3.53 -17.30 -11.22
CA LEU A 153 3.29 -18.49 -10.41
C LEU A 153 2.98 -19.72 -11.26
N THR A 154 3.09 -19.62 -12.58
CA THR A 154 2.71 -20.69 -13.52
C THR A 154 3.39 -22.03 -13.18
N SER A 155 4.69 -22.01 -12.96
CA SER A 155 5.48 -23.20 -12.60
C SER A 155 5.23 -23.66 -11.16
N SER A 156 4.80 -22.77 -10.28
CA SER A 156 4.64 -23.01 -8.84
C SER A 156 3.28 -23.61 -8.47
N LEU A 157 2.25 -23.44 -9.32
CA LEU A 157 0.87 -23.80 -8.97
C LEU A 157 0.73 -25.27 -8.54
N ASN A 158 1.25 -26.20 -9.34
CA ASN A 158 1.12 -27.63 -9.05
C ASN A 158 2.08 -28.12 -7.98
N TYR A 159 3.15 -27.40 -7.72
CA TYR A 159 4.07 -27.69 -6.63
C TYR A 159 3.43 -27.41 -5.27
N PHE A 160 2.80 -26.24 -5.11
CA PHE A 160 2.17 -25.86 -3.84
C PHE A 160 0.77 -26.44 -3.67
N VAL A 161 0.03 -26.65 -4.78
CA VAL A 161 -1.33 -27.20 -4.77
C VAL A 161 -1.39 -28.37 -5.76
N PRO A 162 -0.91 -29.56 -5.37
CA PRO A 162 -0.82 -30.71 -6.28
C PRO A 162 -2.15 -31.35 -6.62
N ASP A 163 -3.22 -31.04 -5.89
CA ASP A 163 -4.55 -31.59 -6.11
C ASP A 163 -5.07 -31.21 -7.50
N LYS A 164 -5.31 -32.24 -8.34
CA LYS A 164 -5.77 -32.10 -9.71
C LYS A 164 -7.26 -31.73 -9.82
N SER A 165 -8.02 -31.88 -8.73
CA SER A 165 -9.45 -31.50 -8.71
C SER A 165 -9.63 -29.97 -8.56
N ILE A 166 -8.61 -29.25 -8.08
CA ILE A 166 -8.64 -27.81 -7.91
C ILE A 166 -8.31 -27.12 -9.24
N SER A 167 -9.14 -26.17 -9.62
CA SER A 167 -8.93 -25.39 -10.85
C SER A 167 -7.66 -24.57 -10.81
N ARG A 168 -7.07 -24.26 -11.96
CA ARG A 168 -5.88 -23.42 -12.08
C ARG A 168 -6.09 -22.04 -11.44
N LYS A 169 -7.28 -21.45 -11.60
CA LYS A 169 -7.68 -20.19 -10.99
C LYS A 169 -7.69 -20.29 -9.46
N ASP A 170 -8.29 -21.34 -8.92
CA ASP A 170 -8.38 -21.52 -7.46
C ASP A 170 -7.01 -21.79 -6.84
N LYS A 171 -6.12 -22.50 -7.56
CA LYS A 171 -4.73 -22.67 -7.14
C LYS A 171 -4.00 -21.33 -7.01
N LEU A 172 -4.16 -20.45 -8.01
CA LEU A 172 -3.58 -19.11 -7.99
C LEU A 172 -4.10 -18.30 -6.80
N ASP A 173 -5.39 -18.38 -6.52
CA ASP A 173 -6.01 -17.70 -5.36
C ASP A 173 -5.45 -18.22 -4.04
N ILE A 174 -5.35 -19.52 -3.86
CA ILE A 174 -4.78 -20.16 -2.66
C ILE A 174 -3.33 -19.70 -2.43
N ILE A 175 -2.49 -19.69 -3.46
CA ILE A 175 -1.09 -19.32 -3.33
C ILE A 175 -0.98 -17.81 -3.06
N SER A 176 -1.75 -17.00 -3.75
CA SER A 176 -1.79 -15.54 -3.53
C SER A 176 -2.19 -15.19 -2.10
N ALA A 177 -3.19 -15.86 -1.54
CA ALA A 177 -3.59 -15.71 -0.15
C ALA A 177 -2.48 -16.16 0.83
N ALA A 178 -1.74 -17.23 0.49
CA ALA A 178 -0.62 -17.69 1.28
C ALA A 178 0.53 -16.68 1.30
N ILE A 179 0.83 -16.05 0.16
CA ILE A 179 1.83 -14.97 0.07
C ILE A 179 1.42 -13.78 0.94
N GLN A 180 0.19 -13.29 0.81
CA GLN A 180 -0.33 -12.19 1.64
C GLN A 180 -0.21 -12.50 3.13
N LYS A 181 -0.60 -13.70 3.54
CA LYS A 181 -0.52 -14.15 4.93
C LYS A 181 0.92 -14.20 5.43
N LYS A 182 1.86 -14.64 4.60
CA LYS A 182 3.28 -14.71 4.96
C LYS A 182 3.88 -13.32 5.10
N ILE A 183 3.58 -12.40 4.18
CA ILE A 183 3.98 -10.99 4.28
C ILE A 183 3.47 -10.39 5.60
N TRP A 184 2.17 -10.51 5.86
CA TRP A 184 1.59 -9.99 7.09
C TRP A 184 2.22 -10.59 8.36
N ARG A 185 2.45 -11.89 8.41
CA ARG A 185 3.06 -12.58 9.57
C ARG A 185 4.51 -12.14 9.82
N LYS A 186 5.26 -11.87 8.76
CA LYS A 186 6.67 -11.52 8.85
C LYS A 186 6.90 -10.01 9.06
N THR A 187 6.08 -9.17 8.47
CA THR A 187 6.28 -7.73 8.42
C THR A 187 5.19 -6.91 9.12
N GLY A 188 4.04 -7.50 9.43
CA GLY A 188 2.86 -6.79 9.92
C GLY A 188 2.15 -5.93 8.86
N ILE A 189 2.60 -5.98 7.60
CA ILE A 189 2.09 -5.14 6.51
C ILE A 189 0.99 -5.88 5.76
N TYR A 190 -0.09 -5.18 5.47
CA TYR A 190 -1.17 -5.67 4.63
C TYR A 190 -0.87 -5.42 3.16
N SER A 191 -1.31 -6.33 2.30
CA SER A 191 -1.16 -6.21 0.85
C SER A 191 -2.48 -6.49 0.14
N THR A 192 -2.59 -5.99 -1.08
CA THR A 192 -3.62 -6.38 -2.05
C THR A 192 -2.99 -7.21 -3.15
N VAL A 193 -3.77 -8.11 -3.74
CA VAL A 193 -3.31 -8.95 -4.85
C VAL A 193 -4.31 -8.86 -5.99
N GLY A 194 -3.82 -8.48 -7.17
CA GLY A 194 -4.50 -8.66 -8.44
C GLY A 194 -4.02 -9.95 -9.08
N MET A 195 -4.94 -10.75 -9.61
CA MET A 195 -4.59 -12.01 -10.26
C MET A 195 -5.03 -11.97 -11.72
N SER A 196 -4.19 -12.47 -12.61
CA SER A 196 -4.47 -12.58 -14.03
C SER A 196 -3.81 -13.81 -14.62
N ASN A 197 -4.44 -14.38 -15.64
CA ASN A 197 -3.84 -15.40 -16.51
C ASN A 197 -3.48 -14.84 -17.90
N ALA A 198 -3.49 -13.52 -18.05
CA ALA A 198 -3.00 -12.82 -19.23
C ALA A 198 -1.58 -12.28 -19.01
N ASN A 199 -0.82 -12.13 -20.09
CA ASN A 199 0.48 -11.48 -20.04
C ASN A 199 0.29 -9.99 -19.66
N PRO A 200 0.95 -9.46 -18.61
CA PRO A 200 0.84 -8.06 -18.20
C PRO A 200 1.57 -7.07 -19.12
N TYR A 201 2.28 -7.53 -20.14
CA TYR A 201 3.00 -6.72 -21.12
C TYR A 201 2.18 -6.38 -22.35
#